data_dda83f656013e21c70f9c0e50daef962
#
_entry.id   dda83f656013e21c70f9c0e50daef962
#
_cell.length_a   1.000
_cell.length_b   1.000
_cell.length_c   1.000
_cell.angle_alpha   90.00
_cell.angle_beta   90.00
_cell.angle_gamma   90.00
#
_symmetry.space_group_name_H-M   'P 1'
#
loop_
_entity.id
_entity.type
_entity.pdbx_description
1 polymer ?
#
loop_
_entity_poly.entity_id
_entity_poly.type
_entity_poly.pdbx_seq_one_letter_code
_entity_poly.pdbx_strand_id
1 'polypeptide(L)'
;TEDGVDAQLKMTMFGSCGEVNGIEIDSMAEDGVTFNGEPFDFAKDFAMYFPKDMDASVLAEYEAAMQRVTENPDFQADMAALYYNTLSPEEVTVEASKQYIYDKREMCKELIDQAPSLDSLTQ
;
A
#
# COMPACT_ATOMS: atom_id res chain seq x y z
N THR A 1 -17.18 12.21 17.89
CA THR A 1 -17.17 13.08 19.05
C THR A 1 -16.16 12.58 20.05
N GLU A 2 -15.52 13.48 20.76
CA GLU A 2 -14.42 13.16 21.66
C GLU A 2 -14.77 12.11 22.72
N ASP A 3 -16.00 12.03 23.17
CA ASP A 3 -16.35 11.23 24.33
C ASP A 3 -16.97 9.85 24.05
N GLY A 4 -17.34 9.53 22.85
CA GLY A 4 -18.06 8.30 22.59
C GLY A 4 -17.43 7.42 21.53
N VAL A 5 -17.12 8.02 20.41
CA VAL A 5 -16.60 7.28 19.26
C VAL A 5 -15.11 6.97 19.44
N ASP A 6 -14.36 7.93 19.96
CA ASP A 6 -12.90 7.78 20.13
C ASP A 6 -12.53 6.75 21.19
N ALA A 7 -13.41 6.51 22.16
CA ALA A 7 -13.23 5.44 23.13
C ALA A 7 -13.51 4.03 22.56
N GLN A 8 -14.19 3.92 21.43
CA GLN A 8 -14.61 2.66 20.84
C GLN A 8 -13.97 2.37 19.47
N LEU A 9 -13.54 3.41 18.76
CA LEU A 9 -12.96 3.31 17.42
C LEU A 9 -11.61 4.00 17.40
N LYS A 10 -10.54 3.21 17.31
CA LYS A 10 -9.21 3.72 17.03
C LYS A 10 -9.06 3.88 15.51
N MET A 11 -8.65 5.06 15.07
CA MET A 11 -8.24 5.25 13.69
C MET A 11 -6.83 4.71 13.51
N THR A 12 -6.66 3.93 12.47
CA THR A 12 -5.37 3.35 12.06
C THR A 12 -5.21 3.55 10.57
N MET A 13 -4.04 3.98 10.14
CA MET A 13 -3.73 4.08 8.73
C MET A 13 -3.32 2.72 8.16
N PHE A 14 -3.71 2.47 6.92
CA PHE A 14 -3.17 1.36 6.16
C PHE A 14 -1.77 1.75 5.65
N GLY A 15 -0.78 0.94 5.97
CA GLY A 15 0.60 1.20 5.61
C GLY A 15 1.33 2.07 6.61
N SER A 16 2.20 2.96 6.14
CA SER A 16 2.97 3.83 7.02
C SER A 16 2.09 4.84 7.76
N CYS A 17 2.46 5.11 9.00
CA CYS A 17 1.88 6.16 9.83
C CYS A 17 2.11 7.56 9.24
N GLY A 18 1.39 8.52 9.75
CA GLY A 18 1.60 9.90 9.39
C GLY A 18 0.77 10.86 10.23
N GLU A 19 1.08 12.14 10.12
CA GLU A 19 0.29 13.19 10.72
C GLU A 19 -0.80 13.66 9.76
N VAL A 20 -2.04 13.62 10.21
CA VAL A 20 -3.21 14.12 9.46
C VAL A 20 -3.86 15.23 10.26
N ASN A 21 -3.79 16.46 9.76
CA ASN A 21 -4.35 17.65 10.42
C ASN A 21 -3.87 17.86 11.86
N GLY A 22 -2.60 17.59 12.13
CA GLY A 22 -2.02 17.72 13.46
C GLY A 22 -2.29 16.53 14.40
N ILE A 23 -2.89 15.46 13.88
CA ILE A 23 -3.15 14.22 14.62
C ILE A 23 -2.19 13.16 14.08
N GLU A 24 -1.35 12.63 14.97
CA GLU A 24 -0.50 11.49 14.64
C GLU A 24 -1.36 10.21 14.61
N ILE A 25 -1.23 9.43 13.54
CA ILE A 25 -1.99 8.19 13.32
C ILE A 25 -1.00 7.07 13.10
N ASP A 26 -1.05 6.08 13.96
CA ASP A 26 -0.21 4.89 13.88
C ASP A 26 -0.64 4.00 12.69
N SER A 27 0.30 3.26 12.14
CA SER A 27 -0.01 2.18 11.20
C SER A 27 -0.63 0.98 11.93
N MET A 28 -1.17 0.03 11.17
CA MET A 28 -1.69 -1.22 11.74
C MET A 28 -0.59 -2.01 12.46
N ALA A 29 0.62 -2.04 11.91
CA ALA A 29 1.77 -2.72 12.51
C ALA A 29 2.19 -2.05 13.83
N GLU A 30 2.22 -0.73 13.90
CA GLU A 30 2.52 0.02 15.12
C GLU A 30 1.45 -0.18 16.18
N ASP A 31 0.21 -0.39 15.80
CA ASP A 31 -0.89 -0.78 16.68
C ASP A 31 -0.84 -2.26 17.11
N GLY A 32 0.18 -2.99 16.73
CA GLY A 32 0.40 -4.37 17.13
C GLY A 32 -0.33 -5.40 16.27
N VAL A 33 -0.87 -5.02 15.12
CA VAL A 33 -1.47 -5.98 14.19
C VAL A 33 -0.37 -6.83 13.58
N THR A 34 -0.55 -8.15 13.63
CA THR A 34 0.41 -9.10 13.08
C THR A 34 -0.28 -10.08 12.13
N PHE A 35 0.47 -10.54 11.14
CA PHE A 35 0.08 -11.63 10.26
C PHE A 35 1.21 -12.65 10.19
N ASN A 36 0.90 -13.93 10.41
CA ASN A 36 1.88 -15.01 10.55
C ASN A 36 3.02 -14.73 11.57
N GLY A 37 2.72 -13.93 12.60
CA GLY A 37 3.67 -13.56 13.65
C GLY A 37 4.59 -12.37 13.33
N GLU A 38 4.47 -11.79 12.14
CA GLU A 38 5.21 -10.59 11.72
C GLU A 38 4.31 -9.35 11.76
N PRO A 39 4.84 -8.15 12.02
CA PRO A 39 4.09 -6.91 11.94
C PRO A 39 3.41 -6.78 10.57
N PHE A 40 2.15 -6.38 10.57
CA PHE A 40 1.35 -6.35 9.36
C PHE A 40 0.78 -4.98 9.07
N ASP A 41 1.11 -4.48 7.87
CA ASP A 41 0.49 -3.32 7.26
C ASP A 41 -0.10 -3.69 5.89
N PHE A 42 -1.16 -2.99 5.51
CA PHE A 42 -1.79 -3.17 4.21
C PHE A 42 -1.89 -1.84 3.48
N ALA A 43 -1.24 -1.74 2.34
CA ALA A 43 -1.29 -0.55 1.50
C ALA A 43 -2.25 -0.71 0.31
N LYS A 44 -2.87 0.39 -0.07
CA LYS A 44 -3.56 0.50 -1.36
C LYS A 44 -2.54 0.96 -2.40
N ASP A 45 -2.35 0.13 -3.42
CA ASP A 45 -1.38 0.39 -4.47
C ASP A 45 -2.04 0.92 -5.73
N PHE A 46 -1.30 1.75 -6.45
CA PHE A 46 -1.65 2.19 -7.79
C PHE A 46 -0.63 1.60 -8.77
N ALA A 47 -1.13 0.93 -9.79
CA ALA A 47 -0.30 0.30 -10.80
C ALA A 47 -0.79 0.62 -12.21
N MET A 48 0.14 0.74 -13.15
CA MET A 48 -0.18 0.76 -14.57
C MET A 48 -0.02 -0.64 -15.15
N TYR A 49 -1.00 -1.04 -15.95
CA TYR A 49 -1.01 -2.32 -16.63
C TYR A 49 -0.88 -2.11 -18.13
N PHE A 50 -0.08 -2.95 -18.75
CA PHE A 50 0.19 -2.90 -20.18
C PHE A 50 -0.27 -4.20 -20.86
N PRO A 51 -0.60 -4.15 -22.16
CA PRO A 51 -0.88 -5.36 -22.94
C PRO A 51 0.28 -6.34 -22.86
N LYS A 52 -0.05 -7.64 -22.82
CA LYS A 52 0.95 -8.72 -22.70
C LYS A 52 1.97 -8.75 -23.84
N ASP A 53 1.57 -8.31 -25.00
CA ASP A 53 2.32 -8.29 -26.25
C ASP A 53 2.87 -6.90 -26.62
N MET A 54 2.93 -5.99 -25.64
CA MET A 54 3.55 -4.68 -25.84
C MET A 54 5.01 -4.85 -26.25
N ASP A 55 5.45 -4.03 -27.20
CA ASP A 55 6.86 -3.99 -27.62
C ASP A 55 7.77 -3.68 -26.43
N ALA A 56 8.84 -4.45 -26.29
CA ALA A 56 9.75 -4.33 -25.15
C ALA A 56 10.46 -2.96 -25.10
N SER A 57 10.72 -2.33 -26.24
CA SER A 57 11.33 -0.99 -26.29
C SER A 57 10.37 0.06 -25.77
N VAL A 58 9.09 -0.03 -26.10
CA VAL A 58 8.06 0.89 -25.61
C VAL A 58 7.87 0.71 -24.10
N LEU A 59 7.84 -0.54 -23.61
CA LEU A 59 7.74 -0.83 -22.19
C LEU A 59 8.93 -0.25 -21.41
N ALA A 60 10.15 -0.36 -21.95
CA ALA A 60 11.35 0.22 -21.33
C ALA A 60 11.31 1.75 -21.29
N GLU A 61 10.72 2.42 -22.29
CA GLU A 61 10.51 3.86 -22.27
C GLU A 61 9.54 4.29 -21.15
N TYR A 62 8.44 3.54 -20.96
CA TYR A 62 7.52 3.78 -19.84
C TYR A 62 8.19 3.57 -18.49
N GLU A 63 8.95 2.49 -18.32
CA GLU A 63 9.71 2.22 -17.10
C GLU A 63 10.66 3.39 -16.78
N ALA A 64 11.48 3.82 -17.76
CA ALA A 64 12.37 4.95 -17.58
C ALA A 64 11.64 6.28 -17.32
N ALA A 65 10.44 6.47 -17.87
CA ALA A 65 9.62 7.62 -17.58
C ALA A 65 9.09 7.59 -16.14
N MET A 66 8.62 6.45 -15.67
CA MET A 66 8.15 6.27 -14.28
C MET A 66 9.26 6.51 -13.27
N GLN A 67 10.45 5.98 -13.51
CA GLN A 67 11.62 6.24 -12.67
C GLN A 67 11.91 7.73 -12.53
N ARG A 68 11.90 8.49 -13.63
CA ARG A 68 12.07 9.95 -13.58
C ARG A 68 10.94 10.68 -12.85
N VAL A 69 9.71 10.18 -12.95
CA VAL A 69 8.57 10.76 -12.23
C VAL A 69 8.72 10.56 -10.73
N THR A 70 9.11 9.38 -10.28
CA THR A 70 9.30 9.12 -8.85
C THR A 70 10.46 9.88 -8.23
N GLU A 71 11.47 10.27 -9.03
CA GLU A 71 12.57 11.13 -8.59
C GLU A 71 12.23 12.64 -8.60
N ASN A 72 11.10 13.03 -9.18
CA ASN A 72 10.72 14.43 -9.27
C ASN A 72 10.25 14.96 -7.91
N PRO A 73 10.89 15.99 -7.33
CA PRO A 73 10.55 16.50 -6.01
C PRO A 73 9.15 17.13 -5.93
N ASP A 74 8.66 17.73 -7.02
CA ASP A 74 7.31 18.29 -7.04
C ASP A 74 6.25 17.16 -6.99
N PHE A 75 6.49 16.08 -7.74
CA PHE A 75 5.63 14.90 -7.68
C PHE A 75 5.63 14.25 -6.28
N GLN A 76 6.81 14.13 -5.68
CA GLN A 76 6.92 13.59 -4.31
C GLN A 76 6.17 14.47 -3.30
N ALA A 77 6.27 15.79 -3.41
CA ALA A 77 5.56 16.74 -2.55
C ALA A 77 4.04 16.64 -2.75
N ASP A 78 3.57 16.54 -4.00
CA ASP A 78 2.14 16.38 -4.30
C ASP A 78 1.58 15.06 -3.76
N MET A 79 2.33 13.96 -3.90
CA MET A 79 1.93 12.66 -3.34
C MET A 79 1.89 12.67 -1.82
N ALA A 80 2.91 13.26 -1.18
CA ALA A 80 2.94 13.41 0.27
C ALA A 80 1.76 14.25 0.80
N ALA A 81 1.37 15.31 0.09
CA ALA A 81 0.19 16.10 0.42
C ALA A 81 -1.13 15.31 0.35
N LEU A 82 -1.14 14.22 -0.39
CA LEU A 82 -2.27 13.29 -0.50
C LEU A 82 -2.12 12.06 0.41
N TYR A 83 -1.10 12.04 1.26
CA TYR A 83 -0.74 10.90 2.14
C TYR A 83 -0.40 9.62 1.37
N TYR A 84 0.18 9.75 0.17
CA TYR A 84 0.70 8.64 -0.61
C TYR A 84 2.22 8.57 -0.51
N ASN A 85 2.74 7.37 -0.38
CA ASN A 85 4.17 7.11 -0.48
C ASN A 85 4.59 7.02 -1.95
N THR A 86 5.71 7.63 -2.28
CA THR A 86 6.34 7.49 -3.57
C THR A 86 7.38 6.38 -3.52
N LEU A 87 7.30 5.45 -4.45
CA LEU A 87 8.29 4.36 -4.58
C LEU A 87 9.61 4.90 -5.12
N SER A 88 10.70 4.21 -4.82
CA SER A 88 12.01 4.48 -5.39
C SER A 88 12.09 4.07 -6.87
N PRO A 89 13.07 4.57 -7.65
CA PRO A 89 13.24 4.16 -9.05
C PRO A 89 13.42 2.64 -9.23
N GLU A 90 14.06 1.97 -8.29
CA GLU A 90 14.27 0.52 -8.32
C GLU A 90 12.97 -0.27 -8.12
N GLU A 91 12.06 0.26 -7.31
CA GLU A 91 10.78 -0.38 -7.01
C GLU A 91 9.75 -0.23 -8.13
N VAL A 92 9.88 0.79 -8.99
CA VAL A 92 8.97 1.01 -10.12
C VAL A 92 9.40 0.31 -11.41
N THR A 93 10.39 -0.57 -11.36
CA THR A 93 10.74 -1.40 -12.51
C THR A 93 9.66 -2.43 -12.81
N VAL A 94 9.58 -2.88 -14.06
CA VAL A 94 8.63 -3.91 -14.49
C VAL A 94 8.83 -5.21 -13.70
N GLU A 95 10.08 -5.58 -13.44
CA GLU A 95 10.39 -6.81 -12.70
C GLU A 95 10.01 -6.70 -11.22
N ALA A 96 10.41 -5.62 -10.55
CA ALA A 96 10.05 -5.37 -9.15
C ALA A 96 8.52 -5.29 -8.97
N SER A 97 7.83 -4.60 -9.87
CA SER A 97 6.37 -4.49 -9.84
C SER A 97 5.67 -5.84 -10.02
N LYS A 98 6.17 -6.70 -10.92
CA LYS A 98 5.63 -8.06 -11.08
C LYS A 98 5.82 -8.89 -9.81
N GLN A 99 7.03 -8.88 -9.25
CA GLN A 99 7.32 -9.63 -8.03
C GLN A 99 6.42 -9.16 -6.89
N TYR A 100 6.33 -7.85 -6.69
CA TYR A 100 5.47 -7.27 -5.66
C TYR A 100 4.00 -7.71 -5.80
N ILE A 101 3.43 -7.68 -7.01
CA ILE A 101 2.05 -8.10 -7.26
C ILE A 101 1.86 -9.60 -6.97
N TYR A 102 2.84 -10.43 -7.34
CA TYR A 102 2.78 -11.87 -7.03
C TYR A 102 2.81 -12.12 -5.52
N ASP A 103 3.73 -11.49 -4.81
CA ASP A 103 3.87 -11.65 -3.36
C ASP A 103 2.61 -11.16 -2.63
N LYS A 104 2.08 -10.01 -3.02
CA LYS A 104 0.85 -9.47 -2.45
C LYS A 104 -0.36 -10.36 -2.73
N ARG A 105 -0.43 -10.96 -3.92
CA ARG A 105 -1.49 -11.91 -4.26
C ARG A 105 -1.45 -13.16 -3.37
N GLU A 106 -0.28 -13.72 -3.15
CA GLU A 106 -0.14 -14.91 -2.27
C GLU A 106 -0.48 -14.54 -0.82
N MET A 107 -0.01 -13.40 -0.33
CA MET A 107 -0.41 -12.88 0.99
C MET A 107 -1.94 -12.69 1.09
N CYS A 108 -2.58 -12.12 0.08
CA CYS A 108 -4.05 -11.94 0.09
C CYS A 108 -4.79 -13.28 0.10
N LYS A 109 -4.29 -14.31 -0.58
CA LYS A 109 -4.87 -15.66 -0.50
C LYS A 109 -4.79 -16.22 0.93
N GLU A 110 -3.63 -16.12 1.55
CA GLU A 110 -3.46 -16.57 2.93
C GLU A 110 -4.37 -15.83 3.90
N LEU A 111 -4.52 -14.50 3.72
CA LEU A 111 -5.45 -13.70 4.51
C LEU A 111 -6.90 -14.18 4.36
N ILE A 112 -7.32 -14.48 3.12
CA ILE A 112 -8.68 -14.98 2.84
C ILE A 112 -8.87 -16.36 3.46
N ASP A 113 -7.89 -17.24 3.33
CA ASP A 113 -7.96 -18.61 3.86
C ASP A 113 -8.00 -18.65 5.39
N GLN A 114 -7.39 -17.67 6.05
CA GLN A 114 -7.39 -17.52 7.51
C GLN A 114 -8.56 -16.68 8.03
N ALA A 115 -9.27 -15.96 7.16
CA ALA A 115 -10.36 -15.11 7.57
C ALA A 115 -11.53 -15.94 8.16
N PRO A 116 -12.14 -15.47 9.25
CA PRO A 116 -13.37 -16.09 9.76
C PRO A 116 -14.45 -16.08 8.69
N SER A 117 -15.26 -17.13 8.64
CA SER A 117 -16.42 -17.11 7.73
C SER A 117 -17.39 -15.98 8.12
N LEU A 118 -18.04 -15.38 7.15
CA LEU A 118 -19.04 -14.33 7.39
C LEU A 118 -20.13 -14.81 8.37
N ASP A 119 -20.49 -16.09 8.32
CA ASP A 119 -21.47 -16.69 9.23
C ASP A 119 -21.00 -16.69 10.68
N SER A 120 -19.68 -16.73 10.93
CA SER A 120 -19.12 -16.65 12.28
C SER A 120 -19.12 -15.25 12.88
N LEU A 121 -19.25 -14.22 12.05
CA LEU A 121 -19.27 -12.83 12.47
C LEU A 121 -20.69 -12.29 12.76
N THR A 122 -21.71 -13.07 12.43
CA THR A 122 -23.14 -12.69 12.59
C THR A 122 -23.81 -13.36 13.79
N GLN A 123 -23.03 -14.05 14.62
CA GLN A 123 -23.49 -14.61 15.90
C GLN A 123 -23.04 -13.66 17.04
#